data_9dc6d36c2d28df3305bf3b3e1e89c77e
#
_entry.id   9dc6d36c2d28df3305bf3b3e1e89c77e
#
_cell.length_a   1.000
_cell.length_b   1.000
_cell.length_c   1.000
_cell.angle_alpha   90.00
_cell.angle_beta   90.00
_cell.angle_gamma   90.00
#
_symmetry.space_group_name_H-M   'P 1'
#
loop_
_entity.id
_entity.type
_entity.pdbx_description
1 polymer ?
#
loop_
_entity_poly.entity_id
_entity_poly.type
_entity_poly.pdbx_seq_one_letter_code
_entity_poly.pdbx_strand_id
1 'polypeptide(L)'
;MKRFVAAGDVVVLKPNIGWDRAPQYAATTNPDVVGALAKLCYEAGAKKVRIFDNPVNDARRCYRQSGIADAAATAGAEMVYMDGRKYRDVRLDGKGLKSWPLYGEIFEADKVINVPVAKTHGLSGLTLGMKNWMGIMGGARFRVHQRLDESLVDLVRVIRPALTVLDAVRILTANGPTGGDLSDVKRLNTVVAGTDQVAVDSFGATLFGMKGSDIGSVRLAANAGLGVMDLSKLQIKKIGV
;
A
#
# COMPACT_ATOMS: atom_id res chain seq x y z
N MET A 1 -0.71 13.82 -12.22
CA MET A 1 -1.73 13.55 -11.17
C MET A 1 -3.14 14.00 -11.55
N LYS A 2 -3.33 15.07 -12.32
CA LYS A 2 -4.66 15.62 -12.75
C LYS A 2 -5.64 14.63 -13.40
N ARG A 3 -5.16 13.47 -13.88
CA ARG A 3 -6.04 12.39 -14.37
C ARG A 3 -6.76 11.65 -13.24
N PHE A 4 -6.24 11.68 -12.03
CA PHE A 4 -6.70 10.88 -10.89
C PHE A 4 -7.31 11.71 -9.75
N VAL A 5 -6.93 12.99 -9.68
CA VAL A 5 -7.34 13.91 -8.63
C VAL A 5 -7.93 15.15 -9.28
N ALA A 6 -9.14 15.51 -8.86
CA ALA A 6 -9.85 16.70 -9.28
C ALA A 6 -9.65 17.86 -8.29
N ALA A 7 -9.97 19.09 -8.74
CA ALA A 7 -9.96 20.24 -7.86
C ALA A 7 -11.00 20.09 -6.75
N GLY A 8 -10.60 20.33 -5.51
CA GLY A 8 -11.45 20.21 -4.34
C GLY A 8 -11.46 18.84 -3.68
N ASP A 9 -10.85 17.80 -4.29
CA ASP A 9 -10.83 16.45 -3.72
C ASP A 9 -10.13 16.39 -2.35
N VAL A 10 -10.67 15.60 -1.46
CA VAL A 10 -10.01 15.07 -0.26
C VAL A 10 -9.35 13.75 -0.64
N VAL A 11 -8.02 13.73 -0.62
CA VAL A 11 -7.23 12.57 -1.04
C VAL A 11 -6.66 11.85 0.16
N VAL A 12 -6.78 10.53 0.20
CA VAL A 12 -6.04 9.68 1.14
C VAL A 12 -4.86 9.05 0.43
N LEU A 13 -3.64 9.29 0.92
CA LEU A 13 -2.47 8.48 0.60
C LEU A 13 -2.32 7.41 1.67
N LYS A 14 -2.32 6.15 1.27
CA LYS A 14 -2.18 5.02 2.18
C LYS A 14 -0.81 4.34 1.99
N PRO A 15 0.26 4.84 2.64
CA PRO A 15 1.59 4.21 2.60
C PRO A 15 1.63 2.92 3.44
N ASN A 16 2.76 2.25 3.47
CA ASN A 16 3.11 1.24 4.45
C ASN A 16 3.98 1.88 5.55
N ILE A 17 3.45 1.99 6.77
CA ILE A 17 4.18 2.50 7.94
C ILE A 17 4.10 1.45 9.06
N GLY A 18 4.31 0.18 8.70
CA GLY A 18 4.06 -0.94 9.62
C GLY A 18 5.02 -1.03 10.80
N TRP A 19 6.23 -0.48 10.69
CA TRP A 19 7.33 -0.69 11.62
C TRP A 19 8.05 0.60 11.99
N ASP A 20 8.62 0.66 13.19
CA ASP A 20 9.49 1.74 13.63
C ASP A 20 10.92 1.58 13.08
N ARG A 21 11.04 1.67 11.75
CA ARG A 21 12.30 1.53 11.00
C ARG A 21 12.60 2.79 10.20
N ALA A 22 13.88 3.14 10.15
CA ALA A 22 14.35 4.22 9.30
C ALA A 22 14.25 3.82 7.80
N PRO A 23 14.12 4.80 6.88
CA PRO A 23 13.82 4.55 5.46
C PRO A 23 14.82 3.65 4.73
N GLN A 24 16.10 3.66 5.16
CA GLN A 24 17.15 2.87 4.52
C GLN A 24 16.90 1.36 4.63
N TYR A 25 16.12 0.89 5.60
CA TYR A 25 15.82 -0.53 5.78
C TYR A 25 14.69 -1.06 4.90
N ALA A 26 14.05 -0.20 4.10
CA ALA A 26 12.97 -0.56 3.18
C ALA A 26 11.81 -1.36 3.82
N ALA A 27 11.62 -1.22 5.13
CA ALA A 27 10.53 -1.84 5.87
C ALA A 27 9.23 -1.02 5.81
N THR A 28 9.32 0.24 5.41
CA THR A 28 8.23 1.21 5.24
C THR A 28 8.34 1.88 3.87
N THR A 29 7.27 2.50 3.41
CA THR A 29 7.30 3.28 2.16
C THR A 29 8.33 4.41 2.28
N ASN A 30 9.07 4.67 1.23
CA ASN A 30 10.05 5.76 1.16
C ASN A 30 9.34 7.12 1.36
N PRO A 31 9.77 7.93 2.35
CA PRO A 31 9.16 9.23 2.62
C PRO A 31 9.21 10.19 1.43
N ASP A 32 10.25 10.13 0.59
CA ASP A 32 10.36 10.98 -0.60
C ASP A 32 9.24 10.67 -1.61
N VAL A 33 8.89 9.39 -1.78
CA VAL A 33 7.77 8.97 -2.64
C VAL A 33 6.45 9.51 -2.09
N VAL A 34 6.23 9.40 -0.77
CA VAL A 34 5.00 9.91 -0.12
C VAL A 34 4.90 11.43 -0.24
N GLY A 35 5.98 12.15 0.05
CA GLY A 35 6.03 13.60 -0.05
C GLY A 35 5.82 14.11 -1.48
N ALA A 36 6.44 13.46 -2.47
CA ALA A 36 6.24 13.79 -3.88
C ALA A 36 4.78 13.57 -4.31
N LEU A 37 4.16 12.44 -3.91
CA LEU A 37 2.76 12.18 -4.22
C LEU A 37 1.83 13.19 -3.57
N ALA A 38 2.08 13.60 -2.32
CA ALA A 38 1.30 14.63 -1.65
C ALA A 38 1.36 15.98 -2.41
N LYS A 39 2.55 16.41 -2.80
CA LYS A 39 2.74 17.63 -3.61
C LYS A 39 1.99 17.52 -4.94
N LEU A 40 2.12 16.40 -5.66
CA LEU A 40 1.42 16.17 -6.93
C LEU A 40 -0.10 16.19 -6.78
N CYS A 41 -0.65 15.73 -5.62
CA CYS A 41 -2.08 15.83 -5.34
C CYS A 41 -2.51 17.30 -5.18
N TYR A 42 -1.76 18.11 -4.42
CA TYR A 42 -2.07 19.54 -4.29
C TYR A 42 -1.90 20.31 -5.61
N GLU A 43 -0.89 20.02 -6.41
CA GLU A 43 -0.71 20.58 -7.76
C GLU A 43 -1.84 20.19 -8.72
N ALA A 44 -2.50 19.05 -8.46
CA ALA A 44 -3.70 18.66 -9.20
C ALA A 44 -4.97 19.35 -8.74
N GLY A 45 -4.92 20.07 -7.59
CA GLY A 45 -6.02 20.83 -7.03
C GLY A 45 -6.69 20.18 -5.82
N ALA A 46 -6.11 19.15 -5.22
CA ALA A 46 -6.65 18.56 -4.01
C ALA A 46 -6.84 19.62 -2.91
N LYS A 47 -8.00 19.61 -2.26
CA LYS A 47 -8.30 20.48 -1.12
C LYS A 47 -7.54 20.03 0.12
N LYS A 48 -7.37 18.73 0.27
CA LYS A 48 -6.74 18.12 1.45
C LYS A 48 -6.10 16.80 1.08
N VAL A 49 -4.90 16.55 1.61
CA VAL A 49 -4.24 15.24 1.53
C VAL A 49 -4.06 14.70 2.94
N ARG A 50 -4.56 13.50 3.20
CA ARG A 50 -4.49 12.80 4.48
C ARG A 50 -3.65 11.55 4.34
N ILE A 51 -2.79 11.27 5.32
CA ILE A 51 -1.87 10.15 5.30
C ILE A 51 -2.03 9.35 6.58
N PHE A 52 -2.27 8.06 6.48
CA PHE A 52 -2.37 7.16 7.64
C PHE A 52 -2.04 5.72 7.30
N ASP A 53 -1.68 4.97 8.31
CA ASP A 53 -1.55 3.52 8.35
C ASP A 53 -1.82 3.02 9.77
N ASN A 54 -2.17 1.74 9.92
CA ASN A 54 -2.25 1.07 11.21
C ASN A 54 -0.98 0.26 11.44
N PRO A 55 0.03 0.79 12.17
CA PRO A 55 1.30 0.10 12.41
C PRO A 55 1.17 -1.16 13.28
N VAL A 56 2.24 -1.92 13.34
CA VAL A 56 2.41 -3.02 14.30
C VAL A 56 3.02 -2.50 15.61
N ASN A 57 3.98 -1.58 15.51
CA ASN A 57 4.57 -0.89 16.65
C ASN A 57 3.79 0.41 16.97
N ASP A 58 4.23 1.15 17.99
CA ASP A 58 3.63 2.45 18.36
C ASP A 58 3.56 3.39 17.16
N ALA A 59 2.38 3.93 16.88
CA ALA A 59 2.12 4.72 15.69
C ALA A 59 2.98 6.00 15.64
N ARG A 60 3.19 6.66 16.77
CA ARG A 60 3.98 7.91 16.82
C ARG A 60 5.44 7.64 16.50
N ARG A 61 5.96 6.51 16.99
CA ARG A 61 7.33 6.06 16.68
C ARG A 61 7.45 5.68 15.21
N CYS A 62 6.53 4.86 14.68
CA CYS A 62 6.55 4.44 13.29
C CYS A 62 6.49 5.64 12.33
N TYR A 63 5.59 6.57 12.56
CA TYR A 63 5.37 7.73 11.68
C TYR A 63 6.60 8.65 11.66
N ARG A 64 7.25 8.86 12.81
CA ARG A 64 8.47 9.66 12.91
C ARG A 64 9.67 8.92 12.33
N GLN A 65 9.90 7.67 12.76
CA GLN A 65 11.10 6.90 12.39
C GLN A 65 11.16 6.59 10.90
N SER A 66 10.00 6.39 10.25
CA SER A 66 9.91 6.21 8.80
C SER A 66 10.22 7.48 7.99
N GLY A 67 10.31 8.66 8.64
CA GLY A 67 10.45 9.95 7.97
C GLY A 67 9.19 10.43 7.25
N ILE A 68 8.11 9.63 7.24
CA ILE A 68 6.88 9.98 6.52
C ILE A 68 6.16 11.15 7.16
N ALA A 69 6.21 11.29 8.50
CA ALA A 69 5.62 12.43 9.19
C ALA A 69 6.26 13.77 8.74
N ASP A 70 7.58 13.80 8.63
CA ASP A 70 8.32 15.00 8.20
C ASP A 70 8.07 15.31 6.71
N ALA A 71 8.06 14.27 5.86
CA ALA A 71 7.73 14.41 4.44
C ALA A 71 6.30 14.91 4.23
N ALA A 72 5.33 14.42 5.01
CA ALA A 72 3.95 14.88 5.01
C ALA A 72 3.84 16.36 5.40
N ALA A 73 4.48 16.74 6.52
CA ALA A 73 4.49 18.13 7.00
C ALA A 73 5.10 19.08 5.95
N THR A 74 6.24 18.70 5.37
CA THR A 74 6.90 19.46 4.30
C THR A 74 6.03 19.63 3.06
N ALA A 75 5.20 18.65 2.75
CA ALA A 75 4.27 18.69 1.63
C ALA A 75 2.92 19.36 1.97
N GLY A 76 2.70 19.77 3.24
CA GLY A 76 1.43 20.34 3.71
C GLY A 76 0.31 19.30 3.91
N ALA A 77 0.65 18.00 3.94
CA ALA A 77 -0.31 16.94 4.14
C ALA A 77 -0.57 16.65 5.62
N GLU A 78 -1.79 16.22 5.94
CA GLU A 78 -2.19 15.88 7.31
C GLU A 78 -1.80 14.44 7.63
N MET A 79 -0.91 14.25 8.63
CA MET A 79 -0.70 12.94 9.25
C MET A 79 -1.84 12.63 10.21
N VAL A 80 -2.54 11.52 9.98
CA VAL A 80 -3.67 11.11 10.80
C VAL A 80 -3.28 9.92 11.68
N TYR A 81 -3.41 10.09 12.98
CA TYR A 81 -3.39 8.96 13.92
C TYR A 81 -4.78 8.32 13.95
N MET A 82 -4.84 7.04 13.60
CA MET A 82 -6.12 6.36 13.44
C MET A 82 -6.87 6.25 14.78
N ASP A 83 -8.07 6.83 14.84
CA ASP A 83 -8.95 6.78 15.99
C ASP A 83 -9.80 5.51 15.97
N GLY A 84 -9.75 4.72 17.03
CA GLY A 84 -10.50 3.46 17.15
C GLY A 84 -12.02 3.60 16.96
N ARG A 85 -12.59 4.78 17.25
CA ARG A 85 -14.01 5.09 17.08
C ARG A 85 -14.46 5.23 15.61
N LYS A 86 -13.51 5.41 14.70
CA LYS A 86 -13.77 5.58 13.26
C LYS A 86 -13.73 4.26 12.46
N TYR A 87 -13.48 3.14 13.13
CA TYR A 87 -13.62 1.84 12.48
C TYR A 87 -15.10 1.51 12.31
N ARG A 88 -15.45 0.97 11.16
CA ARG A 88 -16.81 0.54 10.81
C ARG A 88 -16.77 -0.90 10.34
N ASP A 89 -17.74 -1.70 10.76
CA ASP A 89 -17.92 -3.05 10.24
C ASP A 89 -18.37 -2.96 8.78
N VAL A 90 -17.51 -3.42 7.90
CA VAL A 90 -17.75 -3.47 6.46
C VAL A 90 -18.05 -4.90 6.06
N ARG A 91 -19.16 -5.08 5.39
CA ARG A 91 -19.56 -6.35 4.82
C ARG A 91 -18.69 -6.63 3.59
N LEU A 92 -18.00 -7.76 3.56
CA LEU A 92 -17.10 -8.18 2.49
C LEU A 92 -17.67 -9.34 1.69
N ASP A 93 -18.56 -10.15 2.31
CA ASP A 93 -19.21 -11.35 1.75
C ASP A 93 -18.23 -12.33 1.08
N GLY A 94 -17.00 -12.30 1.54
CA GLY A 94 -15.91 -13.02 0.92
C GLY A 94 -15.76 -14.46 1.40
N LYS A 95 -14.77 -15.15 0.84
CA LYS A 95 -14.40 -16.51 1.24
C LYS A 95 -13.55 -16.52 2.50
N GLY A 96 -12.65 -15.55 2.64
CA GLY A 96 -11.77 -15.37 3.80
C GLY A 96 -12.45 -14.60 4.93
N LEU A 97 -13.15 -13.52 4.57
CA LEU A 97 -13.78 -12.59 5.50
C LEU A 97 -15.25 -12.34 5.12
N LYS A 98 -16.15 -12.47 6.10
CA LYS A 98 -17.58 -12.11 5.90
C LYS A 98 -17.81 -10.63 6.15
N SER A 99 -17.27 -10.11 7.22
CA SER A 99 -17.21 -8.69 7.58
C SER A 99 -15.94 -8.42 8.35
N TRP A 100 -15.50 -7.16 8.37
CA TRP A 100 -14.34 -6.76 9.16
C TRP A 100 -14.41 -5.27 9.50
N PRO A 101 -13.94 -4.85 10.71
CA PRO A 101 -13.81 -3.44 11.01
C PRO A 101 -12.71 -2.79 10.17
N LEU A 102 -13.10 -1.90 9.24
CA LEU A 102 -12.21 -1.10 8.41
C LEU A 102 -12.27 0.37 8.79
N TYR A 103 -11.16 1.08 8.62
CA TYR A 103 -11.08 2.49 8.97
C TYR A 103 -11.94 3.34 8.02
N GLY A 104 -12.95 4.02 8.58
CA GLY A 104 -14.00 4.68 7.82
C GLY A 104 -13.53 5.75 6.86
N GLU A 105 -12.47 6.48 7.21
CA GLU A 105 -11.95 7.57 6.38
C GLU A 105 -11.46 7.12 4.99
N ILE A 106 -11.17 5.83 4.80
CA ILE A 106 -10.84 5.29 3.47
C ILE A 106 -12.04 5.35 2.51
N PHE A 107 -13.26 5.31 3.03
CA PHE A 107 -14.50 5.35 2.27
C PHE A 107 -15.10 6.76 2.19
N GLU A 108 -14.62 7.69 3.02
CA GLU A 108 -15.06 9.08 3.06
C GLU A 108 -14.24 9.97 2.12
N ALA A 109 -13.08 9.52 1.71
CA ALA A 109 -12.21 10.25 0.79
C ALA A 109 -12.76 10.22 -0.64
N ASP A 110 -12.62 11.34 -1.37
CA ASP A 110 -12.95 11.39 -2.80
C ASP A 110 -12.02 10.52 -3.63
N LYS A 111 -10.76 10.45 -3.23
CA LYS A 111 -9.73 9.61 -3.88
C LYS A 111 -8.85 8.92 -2.87
N VAL A 112 -8.52 7.68 -3.17
CA VAL A 112 -7.54 6.90 -2.41
C VAL A 112 -6.39 6.52 -3.34
N ILE A 113 -5.17 6.77 -2.91
CA ILE A 113 -3.95 6.33 -3.57
C ILE A 113 -3.23 5.36 -2.64
N ASN A 114 -3.08 4.12 -3.09
CA ASN A 114 -2.33 3.09 -2.37
C ASN A 114 -0.84 3.26 -2.64
N VAL A 115 -0.01 3.37 -1.58
CA VAL A 115 1.43 3.61 -1.72
C VAL A 115 2.23 2.53 -0.97
N PRO A 116 2.16 1.26 -1.42
CA PRO A 116 2.87 0.14 -0.80
C PRO A 116 4.37 0.23 -1.01
N VAL A 117 5.13 -0.47 -0.16
CA VAL A 117 6.55 -0.78 -0.38
C VAL A 117 6.71 -2.22 -0.82
N ALA A 118 7.63 -2.46 -1.77
CA ALA A 118 7.97 -3.80 -2.21
C ALA A 118 8.94 -4.47 -1.22
N LYS A 119 8.49 -5.54 -0.53
CA LYS A 119 9.32 -6.25 0.45
C LYS A 119 8.93 -7.71 0.62
N THR A 120 9.87 -8.55 1.04
CA THR A 120 9.60 -9.92 1.46
C THR A 120 8.70 -9.98 2.70
N HIS A 121 8.06 -11.11 2.89
CA HIS A 121 7.21 -11.36 4.07
C HIS A 121 7.12 -12.87 4.35
N GLY A 122 7.40 -13.28 5.58
CA GLY A 122 7.48 -14.70 5.93
C GLY A 122 6.20 -15.52 5.66
N LEU A 123 5.00 -14.91 5.75
CA LEU A 123 3.73 -15.62 5.57
C LEU A 123 3.11 -15.44 4.17
N SER A 124 3.32 -14.32 3.51
CA SER A 124 2.72 -14.02 2.19
C SER A 124 3.70 -14.08 1.04
N GLY A 125 4.95 -14.48 1.28
CA GLY A 125 6.04 -14.33 0.31
C GLY A 125 6.45 -12.87 0.15
N LEU A 126 5.54 -12.01 -0.32
CA LEU A 126 5.78 -10.58 -0.51
C LEU A 126 4.71 -9.72 0.18
N THR A 127 5.09 -8.51 0.54
CA THR A 127 4.20 -7.38 0.82
C THR A 127 4.23 -6.49 -0.41
N LEU A 128 3.04 -6.26 -0.98
CA LEU A 128 2.80 -5.43 -2.15
C LEU A 128 1.50 -4.64 -1.94
N GLY A 129 0.84 -4.20 -3.02
CA GLY A 129 -0.32 -3.32 -2.98
C GLY A 129 -1.54 -3.91 -2.27
N MET A 130 -1.94 -5.14 -2.63
CA MET A 130 -3.12 -5.76 -2.03
C MET A 130 -2.91 -6.02 -0.53
N LYS A 131 -1.72 -6.46 -0.13
CA LYS A 131 -1.41 -6.70 1.30
C LYS A 131 -1.33 -5.39 2.10
N ASN A 132 -1.03 -4.27 1.46
CA ASN A 132 -0.98 -2.97 2.13
C ASN A 132 -2.32 -2.57 2.76
N TRP A 133 -3.44 -3.10 2.29
CA TRP A 133 -4.77 -2.86 2.85
C TRP A 133 -4.97 -3.40 4.26
N MET A 134 -4.13 -4.31 4.73
CA MET A 134 -4.15 -4.71 6.13
C MET A 134 -3.90 -3.53 7.08
N GLY A 135 -3.26 -2.46 6.61
CA GLY A 135 -3.02 -1.25 7.37
C GLY A 135 -4.24 -0.34 7.57
N ILE A 136 -5.43 -0.72 7.08
CA ILE A 136 -6.70 -0.06 7.43
C ILE A 136 -7.63 -0.95 8.25
N MET A 137 -7.19 -2.16 8.58
CA MET A 137 -7.96 -3.12 9.34
C MET A 137 -7.83 -2.85 10.84
N GLY A 138 -8.96 -2.87 11.53
CA GLY A 138 -9.04 -2.87 12.99
C GLY A 138 -9.11 -4.28 13.57
N GLY A 139 -9.42 -4.36 14.85
CA GLY A 139 -9.63 -5.62 15.56
C GLY A 139 -8.40 -6.53 15.57
N ALA A 140 -8.64 -7.83 15.65
CA ALA A 140 -7.60 -8.85 15.73
C ALA A 140 -7.04 -9.22 14.34
N ARG A 141 -6.51 -8.21 13.60
CA ARG A 141 -6.08 -8.37 12.21
C ARG A 141 -5.01 -9.46 11.98
N PHE A 142 -4.28 -9.88 13.01
CA PHE A 142 -3.35 -11.00 12.89
C PHE A 142 -4.03 -12.31 12.47
N ARG A 143 -5.34 -12.49 12.82
CA ARG A 143 -6.14 -13.66 12.44
C ARG A 143 -6.35 -13.78 10.94
N VAL A 144 -6.24 -12.67 10.20
CA VAL A 144 -6.33 -12.62 8.73
C VAL A 144 -5.27 -13.52 8.09
N HIS A 145 -4.12 -13.70 8.75
CA HIS A 145 -3.04 -14.56 8.23
C HIS A 145 -3.42 -16.05 8.14
N GLN A 146 -4.48 -16.52 8.83
CA GLN A 146 -4.96 -17.90 8.73
C GLN A 146 -5.52 -18.24 7.34
N ARG A 147 -6.09 -17.24 6.64
CA ARG A 147 -6.61 -17.34 5.28
C ARG A 147 -6.23 -16.07 4.50
N LEU A 148 -4.93 -15.80 4.46
CA LEU A 148 -4.42 -14.50 4.03
C LEU A 148 -4.82 -14.16 2.60
N ASP A 149 -4.56 -15.06 1.66
CA ASP A 149 -4.78 -14.78 0.24
C ASP A 149 -6.26 -14.51 -0.08
N GLU A 150 -7.17 -15.32 0.45
CA GLU A 150 -8.62 -15.08 0.27
C GLU A 150 -9.05 -13.77 0.95
N SER A 151 -8.53 -13.50 2.15
CA SER A 151 -8.86 -12.28 2.89
C SER A 151 -8.40 -11.02 2.16
N LEU A 152 -7.23 -11.06 1.53
CA LEU A 152 -6.74 -9.94 0.70
C LEU A 152 -7.60 -9.73 -0.53
N VAL A 153 -8.05 -10.80 -1.17
CA VAL A 153 -8.99 -10.73 -2.31
C VAL A 153 -10.30 -10.09 -1.89
N ASP A 154 -10.82 -10.47 -0.71
CA ASP A 154 -12.07 -9.92 -0.19
C ASP A 154 -11.96 -8.40 0.09
N LEU A 155 -10.82 -7.94 0.62
CA LEU A 155 -10.54 -6.51 0.78
C LEU A 155 -10.50 -5.77 -0.57
N VAL A 156 -9.81 -6.33 -1.56
CA VAL A 156 -9.67 -5.71 -2.89
C VAL A 156 -11.00 -5.60 -3.64
N ARG A 157 -11.99 -6.44 -3.31
CA ARG A 157 -13.34 -6.32 -3.87
C ARG A 157 -14.03 -5.01 -3.49
N VAL A 158 -13.80 -4.53 -2.27
CA VAL A 158 -14.47 -3.34 -1.71
C VAL A 158 -13.59 -2.09 -1.74
N ILE A 159 -12.26 -2.26 -1.74
CA ILE A 159 -11.31 -1.13 -1.75
C ILE A 159 -10.75 -0.96 -3.16
N ARG A 160 -11.14 0.13 -3.81
CA ARG A 160 -10.72 0.45 -5.17
C ARG A 160 -9.97 1.78 -5.20
N PRO A 161 -8.63 1.76 -5.10
CA PRO A 161 -7.87 2.99 -5.19
C PRO A 161 -7.95 3.58 -6.60
N ALA A 162 -7.89 4.91 -6.69
CA ALA A 162 -7.75 5.60 -7.96
C ALA A 162 -6.40 5.29 -8.64
N LEU A 163 -5.38 5.03 -7.81
CA LEU A 163 -4.03 4.71 -8.25
C LEU A 163 -3.33 3.86 -7.19
N THR A 164 -2.52 2.88 -7.61
CA THR A 164 -1.53 2.21 -6.77
C THR A 164 -0.14 2.61 -7.25
N VAL A 165 0.69 3.08 -6.32
CA VAL A 165 2.08 3.51 -6.57
C VAL A 165 2.99 2.67 -5.69
N LEU A 166 3.52 1.58 -6.24
CA LEU A 166 4.44 0.69 -5.54
C LEU A 166 5.82 1.32 -5.48
N ASP A 167 6.26 1.60 -4.26
CA ASP A 167 7.62 2.01 -3.98
C ASP A 167 8.57 0.81 -4.09
N ALA A 168 9.47 0.88 -5.01
CA ALA A 168 10.61 -0.01 -5.21
C ALA A 168 11.91 0.79 -5.37
N VAL A 169 11.99 2.00 -4.79
CA VAL A 169 13.25 2.76 -4.74
C VAL A 169 14.31 1.94 -4.00
N ARG A 170 13.90 1.34 -2.89
CA ARG A 170 14.61 0.27 -2.19
C ARG A 170 13.64 -0.87 -1.92
N ILE A 171 14.07 -2.10 -2.09
CA ILE A 171 13.27 -3.28 -1.76
C ILE A 171 13.96 -4.06 -0.65
N LEU A 172 13.18 -4.66 0.26
CA LEU A 172 13.69 -5.57 1.29
C LEU A 172 13.62 -6.99 0.74
N THR A 173 14.77 -7.61 0.51
CA THR A 173 14.88 -8.91 -0.19
C THR A 173 14.96 -10.12 0.74
N ALA A 174 15.24 -9.90 2.03
CA ALA A 174 15.28 -10.95 3.04
C ALA A 174 14.78 -10.39 4.39
N ASN A 175 14.51 -11.29 5.36
CA ASN A 175 14.11 -10.98 6.74
C ASN A 175 12.91 -10.01 6.86
N GLY A 176 12.07 -9.93 5.81
CA GLY A 176 10.84 -9.15 5.84
C GLY A 176 9.74 -9.79 6.70
N PRO A 177 8.78 -8.99 7.17
CA PRO A 177 8.47 -7.62 6.74
C PRO A 177 9.18 -6.51 7.52
N THR A 178 9.99 -6.85 8.54
CA THR A 178 10.59 -5.89 9.49
C THR A 178 11.98 -5.46 9.09
N GLY A 179 12.76 -6.35 8.44
CA GLY A 179 14.16 -6.11 8.14
C GLY A 179 14.98 -5.76 9.38
N GLY A 180 16.06 -5.05 9.18
CA GLY A 180 16.96 -4.59 10.26
C GLY A 180 18.43 -4.67 9.90
N ASP A 181 18.73 -5.33 8.80
CA ASP A 181 20.07 -5.38 8.21
C ASP A 181 20.05 -4.70 6.83
N LEU A 182 21.03 -3.84 6.56
CA LEU A 182 21.15 -3.16 5.28
C LEU A 182 21.59 -4.12 4.15
N SER A 183 22.21 -5.23 4.48
CA SER A 183 22.55 -6.29 3.51
C SER A 183 21.31 -6.94 2.88
N ASP A 184 20.17 -6.87 3.56
CA ASP A 184 18.87 -7.36 3.06
C ASP A 184 18.21 -6.39 2.08
N VAL A 185 18.75 -5.19 1.92
CA VAL A 185 18.15 -4.11 1.13
C VAL A 185 18.82 -3.99 -0.23
N LYS A 186 18.01 -4.02 -1.28
CA LYS A 186 18.47 -3.74 -2.64
C LYS A 186 17.91 -2.43 -3.15
N ARG A 187 18.77 -1.54 -3.65
CA ARG A 187 18.35 -0.29 -4.30
C ARG A 187 18.03 -0.57 -5.78
N LEU A 188 16.80 -0.25 -6.20
CA LEU A 188 16.35 -0.41 -7.58
C LEU A 188 16.02 0.92 -8.26
N ASN A 189 15.85 2.02 -7.49
CA ASN A 189 15.48 3.34 -8.00
C ASN A 189 14.23 3.29 -8.91
N THR A 190 13.26 2.49 -8.54
CA THR A 190 12.10 2.18 -9.37
C THR A 190 10.81 2.53 -8.62
N VAL A 191 9.84 3.08 -9.34
CA VAL A 191 8.46 3.25 -8.88
C VAL A 191 7.55 2.64 -9.94
N VAL A 192 6.57 1.85 -9.51
CA VAL A 192 5.59 1.21 -10.40
C VAL A 192 4.21 1.77 -10.11
N ALA A 193 3.54 2.33 -11.10
CA ALA A 193 2.23 2.93 -10.93
C ALA A 193 1.19 2.32 -11.88
N GLY A 194 -0.02 2.07 -11.38
CA GLY A 194 -1.12 1.52 -12.16
C GLY A 194 -2.46 1.64 -11.47
N THR A 195 -3.54 1.59 -12.26
CA THR A 195 -4.92 1.60 -11.76
C THR A 195 -5.42 0.20 -11.40
N ASP A 196 -4.76 -0.82 -11.92
CA ASP A 196 -5.04 -2.23 -11.63
C ASP A 196 -4.07 -2.73 -10.54
N GLN A 197 -4.59 -2.98 -9.34
CA GLN A 197 -3.79 -3.44 -8.19
C GLN A 197 -3.16 -4.81 -8.43
N VAL A 198 -3.87 -5.70 -9.13
CA VAL A 198 -3.39 -7.05 -9.44
C VAL A 198 -2.22 -6.98 -10.40
N ALA A 199 -2.30 -6.11 -11.40
CA ALA A 199 -1.24 -5.88 -12.36
C ALA A 199 0.01 -5.26 -11.69
N VAL A 200 -0.18 -4.28 -10.81
CA VAL A 200 0.93 -3.67 -10.04
C VAL A 200 1.61 -4.71 -9.17
N ASP A 201 0.85 -5.56 -8.47
CA ASP A 201 1.42 -6.61 -7.62
C ASP A 201 2.08 -7.71 -8.44
N SER A 202 1.50 -8.06 -9.61
CA SER A 202 2.13 -9.01 -10.54
C SER A 202 3.47 -8.49 -11.06
N PHE A 203 3.55 -7.20 -11.41
CA PHE A 203 4.82 -6.57 -11.78
C PHE A 203 5.79 -6.51 -10.59
N GLY A 204 5.27 -6.16 -9.39
CA GLY A 204 6.05 -6.13 -8.17
C GLY A 204 6.75 -7.46 -7.86
N ALA A 205 6.09 -8.59 -8.11
CA ALA A 205 6.69 -9.92 -7.95
C ALA A 205 7.94 -10.11 -8.82
N THR A 206 7.97 -9.55 -10.03
CA THR A 206 9.13 -9.66 -10.94
C THR A 206 10.39 -8.99 -10.40
N LEU A 207 10.26 -8.00 -9.52
CA LEU A 207 11.38 -7.33 -8.86
C LEU A 207 12.15 -8.25 -7.91
N PHE A 208 11.51 -9.37 -7.51
CA PHE A 208 12.07 -10.42 -6.68
C PHE A 208 12.39 -11.71 -7.47
N GLY A 209 12.34 -11.66 -8.81
CA GLY A 209 12.54 -12.82 -9.67
C GLY A 209 11.37 -13.82 -9.67
N MET A 210 10.21 -13.41 -9.16
CA MET A 210 8.99 -14.21 -9.08
C MET A 210 8.00 -13.84 -10.20
N LYS A 211 7.05 -14.71 -10.46
CA LYS A 211 5.89 -14.41 -11.32
C LYS A 211 4.71 -13.99 -10.45
N GLY A 212 3.78 -13.20 -10.99
CA GLY A 212 2.54 -12.87 -10.28
C GLY A 212 1.76 -14.11 -9.83
N SER A 213 1.82 -15.22 -10.60
CA SER A 213 1.21 -16.50 -10.26
C SER A 213 1.78 -17.17 -9.01
N ASP A 214 2.99 -16.83 -8.61
CA ASP A 214 3.63 -17.39 -7.40
C ASP A 214 3.07 -16.75 -6.12
N ILE A 215 2.41 -15.60 -6.25
CA ILE A 215 1.76 -14.89 -5.14
C ILE A 215 0.28 -15.30 -5.10
N GLY A 216 -0.12 -15.99 -4.02
CA GLY A 216 -1.46 -16.58 -3.89
C GLY A 216 -2.57 -15.55 -4.03
N SER A 217 -2.46 -14.39 -3.39
CA SER A 217 -3.45 -13.31 -3.49
C SER A 217 -3.57 -12.73 -4.90
N VAL A 218 -2.46 -12.58 -5.63
CA VAL A 218 -2.46 -12.11 -7.04
C VAL A 218 -3.20 -13.11 -7.93
N ARG A 219 -2.86 -14.40 -7.80
CA ARG A 219 -3.51 -15.48 -8.56
C ARG A 219 -5.01 -15.56 -8.28
N LEU A 220 -5.41 -15.52 -7.01
CA LEU A 220 -6.82 -15.58 -6.62
C LEU A 220 -7.59 -14.34 -7.06
N ALA A 221 -7.00 -13.15 -6.99
CA ALA A 221 -7.63 -11.92 -7.43
C ALA A 221 -7.84 -11.90 -8.96
N ALA A 222 -6.83 -12.34 -9.72
CA ALA A 222 -6.95 -12.47 -11.17
C ALA A 222 -8.04 -13.47 -11.56
N ASN A 223 -8.08 -14.65 -10.93
CA ASN A 223 -9.12 -15.66 -11.15
C ASN A 223 -10.52 -15.16 -10.78
N ALA A 224 -10.61 -14.21 -9.86
CA ALA A 224 -11.87 -13.54 -9.48
C ALA A 224 -12.25 -12.37 -10.41
N GLY A 225 -11.49 -12.09 -11.46
CA GLY A 225 -11.74 -10.99 -12.40
C GLY A 225 -11.50 -9.60 -11.80
N LEU A 226 -10.67 -9.48 -10.77
CA LEU A 226 -10.41 -8.20 -10.09
C LEU A 226 -9.25 -7.41 -10.70
N GLY A 227 -8.53 -8.00 -11.66
CA GLY A 227 -7.45 -7.37 -12.40
C GLY A 227 -6.67 -8.38 -13.24
N VAL A 228 -5.62 -7.91 -13.90
CA VAL A 228 -4.83 -8.65 -14.88
C VAL A 228 -3.49 -9.07 -14.27
N MET A 229 -3.28 -10.39 -14.14
CA MET A 229 -2.01 -10.94 -13.67
C MET A 229 -0.98 -11.09 -14.80
N ASP A 230 -1.45 -11.39 -16.00
CA ASP A 230 -0.59 -11.61 -17.17
C ASP A 230 -0.09 -10.29 -17.74
N LEU A 231 1.15 -9.97 -17.45
CA LEU A 231 1.79 -8.71 -17.86
C LEU A 231 1.93 -8.54 -19.36
N SER A 232 1.90 -9.64 -20.14
CA SER A 232 1.96 -9.58 -21.61
C SER A 232 0.71 -8.95 -22.24
N LYS A 233 -0.40 -8.92 -21.49
CA LYS A 233 -1.68 -8.31 -21.90
C LYS A 233 -1.78 -6.82 -21.55
N LEU A 234 -0.73 -6.24 -20.98
CA LEU A 234 -0.71 -4.86 -20.49
C LEU A 234 0.21 -3.98 -21.32
N GLN A 235 -0.19 -2.74 -21.49
CA GLN A 235 0.70 -1.70 -22.02
C GLN A 235 1.55 -1.12 -20.89
N ILE A 236 2.77 -1.64 -20.74
CA ILE A 236 3.71 -1.17 -19.71
C ILE A 236 4.66 -0.16 -20.35
N LYS A 237 4.57 1.09 -19.89
CA LYS A 237 5.48 2.16 -20.29
C LYS A 237 6.62 2.28 -19.28
N LYS A 238 7.85 2.09 -19.73
CA LYS A 238 9.06 2.36 -18.94
C LYS A 238 9.56 3.77 -19.25
N ILE A 239 9.85 4.53 -18.21
CA ILE A 239 10.38 5.90 -18.30
C ILE A 239 11.65 5.92 -17.47
N GLY A 240 12.79 6.23 -18.12
CA GLY A 240 14.05 6.53 -17.44
C GLY A 240 14.07 8.00 -17.01
N VAL A 241 14.64 8.26 -15.84
CA VAL A 241 14.86 9.60 -15.27
C VAL A 241 16.32 9.73 -14.86
#